data_1023d9bfb07b0b9a6f40748f1f6e67fa
#
_entry.id   1023d9bfb07b0b9a6f40748f1f6e67fa
#
_cell.length_a   1.000
_cell.length_b   1.000
_cell.length_c   1.000
_cell.angle_alpha   90.00
_cell.angle_beta   90.00
_cell.angle_gamma   90.00
#
_symmetry.space_group_name_H-M   'P 1'
#
loop_
_entity.id
_entity.type
_entity.pdbx_description
1 polymer ?
#
loop_
_entity_poly.entity_id
_entity_poly.type
_entity_poly.pdbx_seq_one_letter_code
_entity_poly.pdbx_strand_id
1 'polypeptide(L)'
;FRHNKSSTNEKGQKVPKVYVVNRPTRNKFGWTPDLSDAARYGALEVVFEPNDQPQFVPAQAPQAREIMKDFSSEDYLLWPGGGDPIAVMICCMIASEKAPTVRVLRWERNMEEGERDRRKGWYMPVALELRK
;
A
#
# COMPACT_ATOMS: atom_id res chain seq x y z
N PHE A 1 -17.36 7.06 -3.05
CA PHE A 1 -16.81 8.10 -3.90
C PHE A 1 -15.41 8.49 -3.45
N ARG A 2 -14.46 8.39 -4.33
CA ARG A 2 -13.06 8.66 -4.02
C ARG A 2 -12.61 9.94 -4.69
N HIS A 3 -11.99 10.80 -3.90
CA HIS A 3 -11.34 11.98 -4.45
C HIS A 3 -9.96 11.62 -4.95
N ASN A 4 -9.70 11.95 -6.20
CA ASN A 4 -8.35 11.95 -6.72
C ASN A 4 -7.64 13.17 -6.17
N LYS A 5 -6.81 12.99 -5.18
CA LYS A 5 -5.94 14.05 -4.73
C LYS A 5 -4.84 14.24 -5.76
N SER A 6 -4.48 15.48 -6.03
CA SER A 6 -3.35 15.76 -6.88
C SER A 6 -2.10 15.06 -6.34
N SER A 7 -1.33 14.43 -7.23
CA SER A 7 -0.06 13.83 -6.86
C SER A 7 1.10 14.82 -6.90
N THR A 8 0.79 16.11 -7.09
CA THR A 8 1.80 17.18 -7.12
C THR A 8 1.48 18.23 -6.06
N ASN A 9 2.55 18.82 -5.51
CA ASN A 9 2.40 19.94 -4.57
C ASN A 9 2.24 21.26 -5.32
N GLU A 10 2.14 22.37 -4.59
CA GLU A 10 1.97 23.70 -5.16
C GLU A 10 3.09 24.11 -6.12
N LYS A 11 4.28 23.53 -5.94
CA LYS A 11 5.44 23.82 -6.80
C LYS A 11 5.51 22.92 -8.02
N GLY A 12 4.50 22.07 -8.25
CA GLY A 12 4.49 21.13 -9.35
C GLY A 12 5.35 19.90 -9.13
N GLN A 13 5.90 19.71 -7.94
CA GLN A 13 6.72 18.54 -7.62
C GLN A 13 5.83 17.38 -7.21
N LYS A 14 6.23 16.17 -7.60
CA LYS A 14 5.52 14.98 -7.20
C LYS A 14 5.59 14.80 -5.70
N VAL A 15 4.44 14.57 -5.08
CA VAL A 15 4.33 14.23 -3.66
C VAL A 15 4.15 12.73 -3.56
N PRO A 16 5.04 12.00 -2.88
CA PRO A 16 4.91 10.55 -2.74
C PRO A 16 3.60 10.15 -2.07
N LYS A 17 3.06 9.01 -2.49
CA LYS A 17 1.89 8.39 -1.89
C LYS A 17 2.23 7.00 -1.42
N VAL A 18 1.50 6.54 -0.40
CA VAL A 18 1.52 5.16 0.05
C VAL A 18 0.22 4.51 -0.40
N TYR A 19 0.31 3.62 -1.38
CA TYR A 19 -0.86 2.89 -1.86
C TYR A 19 -1.05 1.66 -1.01
N VAL A 20 -2.13 1.65 -0.24
CA VAL A 20 -2.47 0.56 0.67
C VAL A 20 -3.32 -0.43 -0.10
N VAL A 21 -2.85 -1.66 -0.23
CA VAL A 21 -3.51 -2.69 -1.06
C VAL A 21 -4.97 -2.86 -0.66
N ASN A 22 -5.23 -3.03 0.63
CA ASN A 22 -6.59 -3.15 1.14
C ASN A 22 -6.71 -2.42 2.47
N ARG A 23 -7.89 -1.89 2.74
CA ARG A 23 -8.13 -1.22 4.03
C ARG A 23 -7.95 -2.22 5.15
N PRO A 24 -7.15 -1.90 6.19
CA PRO A 24 -6.95 -2.81 7.31
C PRO A 24 -8.26 -3.15 8.00
N THR A 25 -8.40 -4.42 8.38
CA THR A 25 -9.52 -4.89 9.16
C THR A 25 -8.98 -5.57 10.41
N ARG A 26 -9.88 -5.86 11.36
CA ARG A 26 -9.51 -6.53 12.60
C ARG A 26 -8.91 -7.89 12.30
N ASN A 27 -7.72 -8.16 12.84
CA ASN A 27 -7.03 -9.42 12.62
C ASN A 27 -7.40 -10.47 13.66
N LYS A 28 -6.80 -11.66 13.53
CA LYS A 28 -7.07 -12.79 14.45
C LYS A 28 -6.63 -12.50 15.87
N PHE A 29 -5.78 -11.52 16.09
CA PHE A 29 -5.32 -11.15 17.44
C PHE A 29 -6.25 -10.14 18.10
N GLY A 30 -7.28 -9.68 17.41
CA GLY A 30 -8.30 -8.80 17.95
C GLY A 30 -8.05 -7.31 17.79
N TRP A 31 -7.09 -6.90 16.95
CA TRP A 31 -6.82 -5.48 16.69
C TRP A 31 -6.67 -5.20 15.20
N THR A 32 -6.88 -3.94 14.83
CA THR A 32 -6.71 -3.47 13.46
C THR A 32 -5.32 -2.90 13.31
N PRO A 33 -4.54 -3.30 12.27
CA PRO A 33 -3.23 -2.71 12.05
C PRO A 33 -3.29 -1.19 11.96
N ASP A 34 -2.37 -0.54 12.66
CA ASP A 34 -2.24 0.92 12.67
C ASP A 34 -1.24 1.33 11.58
N LEU A 35 -1.71 2.13 10.61
CA LEU A 35 -0.89 2.57 9.50
C LEU A 35 -0.30 3.97 9.71
N SER A 36 -0.44 4.56 10.91
CA SER A 36 -0.02 5.93 11.14
C SER A 36 1.47 6.16 10.88
N ASP A 37 2.32 5.20 11.21
CA ASP A 37 3.76 5.32 10.94
C ASP A 37 4.06 5.38 9.44
N ALA A 38 3.24 4.73 8.62
CA ALA A 38 3.44 4.76 7.17
C ALA A 38 3.18 6.14 6.58
N ALA A 39 2.40 6.97 7.25
CA ALA A 39 2.08 8.31 6.75
C ALA A 39 3.32 9.22 6.64
N ARG A 40 4.41 8.89 7.33
CA ARG A 40 5.66 9.66 7.19
C ARG A 40 6.30 9.50 5.81
N TYR A 41 5.90 8.48 5.06
CA TYR A 41 6.39 8.25 3.70
C TYR A 41 5.53 8.91 2.64
N GLY A 42 4.28 9.23 2.95
CA GLY A 42 3.38 9.88 2.00
C GLY A 42 1.93 9.72 2.41
N ALA A 43 1.04 10.39 1.69
CA ALA A 43 -0.39 10.29 1.93
C ALA A 43 -0.88 8.88 1.63
N LEU A 44 -1.71 8.33 2.51
CA LEU A 44 -2.25 6.99 2.34
C LEU A 44 -3.42 7.00 1.35
N GLU A 45 -3.41 6.06 0.41
CA GLU A 45 -4.49 5.87 -0.56
C GLU A 45 -4.85 4.39 -0.60
N VAL A 46 -6.06 4.05 -0.16
CA VAL A 46 -6.52 2.66 -0.15
C VAL A 46 -6.97 2.26 -1.55
N VAL A 47 -6.50 1.11 -2.04
CA VAL A 47 -6.86 0.61 -3.37
C VAL A 47 -8.14 -0.24 -3.30
N PHE A 48 -8.19 -1.20 -2.39
CA PHE A 48 -9.37 -2.07 -2.23
C PHE A 48 -10.04 -1.83 -0.89
N GLU A 49 -11.35 -1.59 -0.93
CA GLU A 49 -12.18 -1.45 0.25
C GLU A 49 -12.74 -2.82 0.67
N PRO A 50 -13.26 -2.96 1.91
CA PRO A 50 -13.73 -4.28 2.39
C PRO A 50 -14.82 -4.91 1.53
N ASN A 51 -15.62 -4.10 0.82
CA ASN A 51 -16.71 -4.61 -0.03
C ASN A 51 -16.26 -4.93 -1.45
N ASP A 52 -15.02 -4.60 -1.82
CA ASP A 52 -14.49 -4.93 -3.13
C ASP A 52 -14.24 -6.43 -3.22
N GLN A 53 -14.33 -6.96 -4.44
CA GLN A 53 -14.15 -8.39 -4.70
C GLN A 53 -13.05 -8.59 -5.76
N PRO A 54 -11.77 -8.52 -5.33
CA PRO A 54 -10.63 -8.52 -6.27
C PRO A 54 -10.58 -9.75 -7.19
N GLN A 55 -11.18 -10.87 -6.77
CA GLN A 55 -11.22 -12.08 -7.59
C GLN A 55 -11.97 -11.89 -8.90
N PHE A 56 -12.84 -10.88 -8.97
CA PHE A 56 -13.51 -10.53 -10.23
C PHE A 56 -12.62 -9.53 -10.99
N VAL A 57 -11.49 -10.02 -11.49
CA VAL A 57 -10.43 -9.22 -12.08
C VAL A 57 -10.91 -8.31 -13.21
N PRO A 58 -11.75 -8.77 -14.18
CA PRO A 58 -12.19 -7.88 -15.27
C PRO A 58 -12.90 -6.62 -14.81
N ALA A 59 -13.57 -6.65 -13.65
CA ALA A 59 -14.25 -5.50 -13.09
C ALA A 59 -13.34 -4.70 -12.14
N GLN A 60 -12.52 -5.38 -11.36
CA GLN A 60 -11.76 -4.77 -10.27
C GLN A 60 -10.40 -4.24 -10.71
N ALA A 61 -9.75 -4.85 -11.70
CA ALA A 61 -8.44 -4.38 -12.16
C ALA A 61 -8.51 -2.97 -12.78
N PRO A 62 -9.50 -2.62 -13.61
CA PRO A 62 -9.62 -1.25 -14.12
C PRO A 62 -9.83 -0.22 -13.02
N GLN A 63 -10.59 -0.57 -11.97
CA GLN A 63 -10.77 0.31 -10.81
C GLN A 63 -9.45 0.56 -10.10
N ALA A 64 -8.68 -0.50 -9.87
CA ALA A 64 -7.35 -0.37 -9.23
C ALA A 64 -6.40 0.43 -10.11
N ARG A 65 -6.45 0.24 -11.44
CA ARG A 65 -5.61 1.01 -12.38
C ARG A 65 -5.93 2.49 -12.33
N GLU A 66 -7.20 2.85 -12.17
CA GLU A 66 -7.58 4.26 -12.06
C GLU A 66 -7.02 4.87 -10.78
N ILE A 67 -7.12 4.15 -9.65
CA ILE A 67 -6.59 4.62 -8.38
C ILE A 67 -5.07 4.79 -8.44
N MET A 68 -4.38 3.84 -9.07
CA MET A 68 -2.91 3.80 -9.13
C MET A 68 -2.35 4.43 -10.42
N LYS A 69 -3.15 5.18 -11.15
CA LYS A 69 -2.72 5.70 -12.47
C LYS A 69 -1.45 6.55 -12.43
N ASP A 70 -1.21 7.24 -11.32
CA ASP A 70 -0.04 8.10 -11.15
C ASP A 70 1.09 7.43 -10.38
N PHE A 71 1.01 6.13 -10.15
CA PHE A 71 2.05 5.40 -9.44
C PHE A 71 3.40 5.53 -10.14
N SER A 72 4.44 5.78 -9.36
CA SER A 72 5.81 5.89 -9.86
C SER A 72 6.80 5.32 -8.85
N SER A 73 8.08 5.31 -9.22
CA SER A 73 9.15 4.83 -8.33
C SER A 73 9.28 5.65 -7.05
N GLU A 74 8.65 6.83 -6.97
CA GLU A 74 8.68 7.65 -5.76
C GLU A 74 7.60 7.27 -4.75
N ASP A 75 6.64 6.47 -5.17
CA ASP A 75 5.54 6.03 -4.33
C ASP A 75 5.89 4.73 -3.61
N TYR A 76 5.01 4.34 -2.70
CA TYR A 76 5.17 3.12 -1.92
C TYR A 76 3.93 2.27 -2.03
N LEU A 77 4.12 0.97 -1.91
CA LEU A 77 3.05 -0.02 -1.83
C LEU A 77 3.07 -0.60 -0.42
N LEU A 78 1.89 -0.76 0.18
CA LEU A 78 1.79 -1.31 1.53
C LEU A 78 0.67 -2.34 1.57
N TRP A 79 1.00 -3.54 2.02
CA TRP A 79 0.00 -4.56 2.31
C TRP A 79 -0.07 -4.76 3.82
N PRO A 80 -1.17 -4.37 4.47
CA PRO A 80 -1.29 -4.47 5.93
C PRO A 80 -1.59 -5.88 6.43
N GLY A 81 -1.71 -6.84 5.51
CA GLY A 81 -2.13 -8.19 5.82
C GLY A 81 -3.64 -8.36 5.68
N GLY A 82 -4.10 -9.60 5.72
CA GLY A 82 -5.51 -9.92 5.52
C GLY A 82 -5.96 -9.68 4.09
N GLY A 83 -7.28 -9.77 3.88
CA GLY A 83 -7.86 -9.56 2.57
C GLY A 83 -7.58 -10.69 1.60
N ASP A 84 -7.94 -10.47 0.34
CA ASP A 84 -7.78 -11.45 -0.73
C ASP A 84 -6.38 -11.30 -1.35
N PRO A 85 -5.59 -12.38 -1.47
CA PRO A 85 -4.27 -12.30 -2.10
C PRO A 85 -4.30 -11.79 -3.54
N ILE A 86 -5.43 -11.95 -4.25
CA ILE A 86 -5.56 -11.41 -5.61
C ILE A 86 -5.43 -9.89 -5.60
N ALA A 87 -5.89 -9.21 -4.55
CA ALA A 87 -5.71 -7.76 -4.41
C ALA A 87 -4.22 -7.39 -4.43
N VAL A 88 -3.39 -8.13 -3.69
CA VAL A 88 -1.95 -7.90 -3.66
C VAL A 88 -1.35 -8.09 -5.05
N MET A 89 -1.76 -9.15 -5.74
CA MET A 89 -1.22 -9.46 -7.07
C MET A 89 -1.61 -8.41 -8.10
N ILE A 90 -2.84 -7.91 -8.05
CA ILE A 90 -3.28 -6.83 -8.94
C ILE A 90 -2.45 -5.57 -8.70
N CYS A 91 -2.28 -5.17 -7.44
CA CYS A 91 -1.50 -3.98 -7.11
C CYS A 91 -0.04 -4.12 -7.53
N CYS A 92 0.57 -5.27 -7.30
CA CYS A 92 1.96 -5.52 -7.69
C CYS A 92 2.13 -5.46 -9.20
N MET A 93 1.19 -6.03 -9.95
CA MET A 93 1.21 -6.00 -11.40
C MET A 93 1.15 -4.56 -11.92
N ILE A 94 0.22 -3.78 -11.40
CA ILE A 94 0.07 -2.37 -11.82
C ILE A 94 1.31 -1.58 -11.48
N ALA A 95 1.84 -1.74 -10.26
CA ALA A 95 3.03 -1.02 -9.83
C ALA A 95 4.22 -1.36 -10.74
N SER A 96 4.40 -2.64 -11.09
CA SER A 96 5.51 -3.08 -11.93
C SER A 96 5.40 -2.56 -13.37
N GLU A 97 4.19 -2.34 -13.85
CA GLU A 97 3.97 -1.75 -15.17
C GLU A 97 4.39 -0.28 -15.21
N LYS A 98 4.27 0.42 -14.08
CA LYS A 98 4.47 1.87 -14.02
C LYS A 98 5.84 2.28 -13.50
N ALA A 99 6.56 1.37 -12.83
CA ALA A 99 7.84 1.70 -12.23
C ALA A 99 8.79 0.52 -12.31
N PRO A 100 10.07 0.75 -12.68
CA PRO A 100 11.05 -0.34 -12.71
C PRO A 100 11.45 -0.80 -11.30
N THR A 101 11.35 0.10 -10.33
CA THR A 101 11.60 -0.21 -8.93
C THR A 101 10.34 0.10 -8.14
N VAL A 102 9.86 -0.89 -7.39
CA VAL A 102 8.69 -0.73 -6.53
C VAL A 102 9.17 -0.79 -5.08
N ARG A 103 8.86 0.24 -4.31
CA ARG A 103 9.21 0.27 -2.90
C ARG A 103 8.00 -0.17 -2.09
N VAL A 104 8.19 -1.21 -1.28
CA VAL A 104 7.14 -1.78 -0.45
C VAL A 104 7.46 -1.45 1.00
N LEU A 105 6.48 -0.93 1.73
CA LEU A 105 6.64 -0.68 3.15
C LEU A 105 6.35 -1.97 3.92
N ARG A 106 7.35 -2.44 4.63
CA ARG A 106 7.28 -3.65 5.43
C ARG A 106 7.29 -3.28 6.89
N TRP A 107 6.41 -3.92 7.67
CA TRP A 107 6.38 -3.72 9.12
C TRP A 107 7.57 -4.42 9.77
N GLU A 108 8.40 -3.65 10.47
CA GLU A 108 9.49 -4.17 11.27
C GLU A 108 9.07 -4.15 12.73
N ARG A 109 9.06 -5.32 13.34
CA ARG A 109 8.71 -5.43 14.75
C ARG A 109 9.86 -4.97 15.61
N ASN A 110 9.52 -4.36 16.75
CA ASN A 110 10.53 -4.09 17.76
C ASN A 110 10.98 -5.43 18.37
N MET A 111 12.23 -5.79 18.11
CA MET A 111 12.81 -7.06 18.56
C MET A 111 13.61 -6.92 19.84
N GLU A 112 13.44 -5.84 20.56
CA GLU A 112 14.11 -5.67 21.85
C GLU A 112 13.70 -6.77 22.82
N GLU A 113 14.65 -7.18 23.69
CA GLU A 113 14.42 -8.22 24.67
C GLU A 113 13.24 -7.83 25.57
N GLY A 114 12.30 -8.78 25.72
CA GLY A 114 11.10 -8.57 26.52
C GLY A 114 9.92 -7.94 25.77
N GLU A 115 10.13 -7.42 24.54
CA GLU A 115 9.03 -6.86 23.77
C GLU A 115 8.25 -7.97 23.06
N ARG A 116 6.97 -8.09 23.37
CA ARG A 116 6.11 -9.12 22.80
C ARG A 116 4.92 -8.57 22.05
N ASP A 117 4.69 -7.25 22.12
CA ASP A 117 3.57 -6.62 21.44
C ASP A 117 3.90 -6.45 19.96
N ARG A 118 3.17 -7.17 19.10
CA ARG A 118 3.36 -7.11 17.65
C ARG A 118 3.01 -5.77 17.05
N ARG A 119 2.31 -4.91 17.79
CA ARG A 119 1.96 -3.56 17.34
C ARG A 119 3.12 -2.59 17.50
N LYS A 120 4.15 -2.97 18.25
CA LYS A 120 5.33 -2.11 18.44
C LYS A 120 6.34 -2.37 17.34
N GLY A 121 6.66 -1.31 16.61
CA GLY A 121 7.55 -1.39 15.49
C GLY A 121 7.38 -0.16 14.59
N TRP A 122 7.81 -0.30 13.36
CA TRP A 122 7.78 0.79 12.38
C TRP A 122 7.77 0.20 10.97
N TYR A 123 7.41 1.04 9.99
CA TYR A 123 7.47 0.64 8.59
C TYR A 123 8.83 1.00 7.99
N MET A 124 9.38 0.09 7.20
CA MET A 124 10.63 0.27 6.49
C MET A 124 10.44 -0.03 5.01
N PRO A 125 11.02 0.78 4.12
CA PRO A 125 10.90 0.50 2.70
C PRO A 125 11.85 -0.63 2.28
N VAL A 126 11.33 -1.50 1.40
CA VAL A 126 12.11 -2.53 0.71
C VAL A 126 11.95 -2.28 -0.78
N ALA A 127 13.05 -2.04 -1.45
CA ALA A 127 13.05 -1.77 -2.89
C ALA A 127 13.10 -3.08 -3.67
N LEU A 128 12.14 -3.27 -4.56
CA LEU A 128 12.08 -4.42 -5.44
C LEU A 128 12.35 -3.95 -6.87
N GLU A 129 13.45 -4.43 -7.46
CA GLU A 129 13.74 -4.18 -8.87
C GLU A 129 13.09 -5.28 -9.68
N LEU A 130 11.93 -4.96 -10.26
CA LEU A 130 11.10 -5.93 -10.96
C LEU A 130 11.44 -6.04 -12.44
N ARG A 131 12.19 -5.08 -12.97
CA ARG A 131 12.68 -5.08 -14.35
C ARG A 131 14.14 -4.65 -14.39
N LYS A 132 14.88 -5.31 -15.20
CA LYS A 132 16.29 -4.95 -15.44
C LYS A 132 16.44 -4.25 -16.78
#